data_ac6741430b3bc4ad08e2146f908370e9
#
_entry.id   ac6741430b3bc4ad08e2146f908370e9
#
_cell.length_a   1.000
_cell.length_b   1.000
_cell.length_c   1.000
_cell.angle_alpha   90.00
_cell.angle_beta   90.00
_cell.angle_gamma   90.00
#
_symmetry.space_group_name_H-M   'P 1'
#
loop_
_entity.id
_entity.type
_entity.pdbx_description
1 polymer ?
#
loop_
_entity_poly.entity_id
_entity_poly.type
_entity_poly.pdbx_seq_one_letter_code
_entity_poly.pdbx_strand_id
1 'polypeptide(L)'
;MPLLRSLLAALTMAALLLPNVAQAVSIMDPFNIPAAMDGGTSKVGDGIAYADGVRTKLDVYAPEERGAPAPVVFFIYGGGWSRGERGEYEFVGRALASRGFVTVIADYRLYPEVRYPDFLEDGARALRWVQDNIANYGGDPNRLFLAGHSAGAYNAVMQALDPAFRAEYGVTMPILAVAALSGPYDFYPFEYNEVRDVFGQAPNPQGTQPINLITAEAPPMYLATGTTDPIVRVQNTERFAERLRARGVWVTTQYYEGFGHMEPVLAMGAMWRWRMPVLDDMVGFFQRFGAFPSGVPYLAVAPEEPQMLPDSVAPIAQIVSELNAMFQPIE
;
A
#
# COMPACT_ATOMS: atom_id res chain seq x y z
N MET A 1 9.95 32.80 -4.26
CA MET A 1 11.03 31.90 -3.75
C MET A 1 11.41 32.10 -2.27
N PRO A 2 11.27 33.25 -1.61
CA PRO A 2 11.47 33.32 -0.15
C PRO A 2 10.34 32.70 0.67
N LEU A 3 9.10 32.72 0.20
CA LEU A 3 7.91 32.27 0.95
C LEU A 3 7.90 30.75 1.24
N LEU A 4 8.36 29.89 0.31
CA LEU A 4 8.38 28.44 0.53
C LEU A 4 9.48 28.01 1.49
N ARG A 5 10.65 28.67 1.44
CA ARG A 5 11.72 28.48 2.43
C ARG A 5 11.32 28.96 3.81
N SER A 6 10.52 30.03 3.89
CA SER A 6 9.98 30.55 5.12
C SER A 6 8.88 29.64 5.70
N LEU A 7 8.09 28.94 4.87
CA LEU A 7 7.09 27.98 5.34
C LEU A 7 7.73 26.69 5.89
N LEU A 8 8.73 26.13 5.20
CA LEU A 8 9.45 24.96 5.72
C LEU A 8 10.25 25.31 6.99
N ALA A 9 10.92 26.47 7.03
CA ALA A 9 11.62 26.95 8.23
C ALA A 9 10.65 27.29 9.37
N ALA A 10 9.45 27.78 9.08
CA ALA A 10 8.43 28.05 10.09
C ALA A 10 7.81 26.75 10.66
N LEU A 11 7.64 25.73 9.85
CA LEU A 11 7.17 24.40 10.28
C LEU A 11 8.23 23.71 11.18
N THR A 12 9.52 23.81 10.83
CA THR A 12 10.59 23.27 11.69
C THR A 12 10.80 24.06 12.97
N MET A 13 10.59 25.39 12.98
CA MET A 13 10.68 26.18 14.20
C MET A 13 9.45 26.07 15.11
N ALA A 14 8.26 25.87 14.56
CA ALA A 14 7.04 25.64 15.36
C ALA A 14 7.08 24.30 16.10
N ALA A 15 7.73 23.28 15.55
CA ALA A 15 7.92 21.99 16.21
C ALA A 15 8.89 22.05 17.41
N LEU A 16 9.72 23.10 17.51
CA LEU A 16 10.69 23.29 18.60
C LEU A 16 10.14 24.05 19.81
N LEU A 17 8.92 24.60 19.76
CA LEU A 17 8.37 25.46 20.79
C LEU A 17 7.19 24.88 21.58
N LEU A 18 6.78 23.65 21.36
CA LEU A 18 5.74 22.98 22.14
C LEU A 18 6.37 21.87 23.01
N PRO A 19 6.43 22.04 24.32
CA PRO A 19 6.84 20.97 25.21
C PRO A 19 5.69 19.92 25.27
N ASN A 20 5.97 18.67 24.91
CA ASN A 20 5.16 17.47 25.08
C ASN A 20 4.25 16.99 23.93
N VAL A 21 4.50 17.32 22.68
CA VAL A 21 3.98 16.53 21.56
C VAL A 21 5.10 16.32 20.54
N ALA A 22 6.10 15.53 20.89
CA ALA A 22 7.01 14.96 19.90
C ALA A 22 6.33 13.73 19.27
N GLN A 23 5.27 13.92 18.49
CA GLN A 23 5.03 13.05 17.38
C GLN A 23 6.18 13.30 16.40
N ALA A 24 7.02 12.30 16.22
CA ALA A 24 8.07 12.38 15.22
C ALA A 24 7.37 12.66 13.88
N VAL A 25 7.70 13.81 13.26
CA VAL A 25 7.18 14.13 11.92
C VAL A 25 7.68 13.05 10.99
N SER A 26 6.75 12.25 10.44
CA SER A 26 7.10 11.21 9.47
C SER A 26 7.55 11.89 8.18
N ILE A 27 8.53 11.28 7.51
CA ILE A 27 8.96 11.71 6.18
C ILE A 27 7.83 11.58 5.14
N MET A 28 6.78 10.80 5.45
CA MET A 28 5.58 10.66 4.63
C MET A 28 4.55 11.78 4.86
N ASP A 29 4.64 12.55 5.94
CA ASP A 29 3.69 13.63 6.24
C ASP A 29 3.54 14.66 5.11
N PRO A 30 4.62 15.07 4.39
CA PRO A 30 4.49 15.96 3.25
C PRO A 30 3.58 15.41 2.12
N PHE A 31 3.40 14.10 2.02
CA PHE A 31 2.52 13.46 1.03
C PHE A 31 1.06 13.43 1.49
N ASN A 32 0.82 13.50 2.80
CA ASN A 32 -0.52 13.59 3.36
C ASN A 32 -1.09 15.02 3.32
N ILE A 33 -0.26 16.07 3.36
CA ILE A 33 -0.72 17.47 3.26
C ILE A 33 -1.62 17.68 2.02
N PRO A 34 -1.26 17.21 0.81
CA PRO A 34 -2.12 17.31 -0.35
C PRO A 34 -3.17 16.20 -0.46
N ALA A 35 -3.32 15.31 0.51
CA ALA A 35 -4.37 14.28 0.48
C ALA A 35 -5.78 14.90 0.38
N ALA A 36 -5.97 16.10 0.91
CA ALA A 36 -7.20 16.89 0.74
C ALA A 36 -7.48 17.31 -0.70
N MET A 37 -6.50 17.23 -1.62
CA MET A 37 -6.72 17.48 -3.06
C MET A 37 -7.54 16.36 -3.71
N ASP A 38 -7.60 15.17 -3.12
CA ASP A 38 -8.56 14.13 -3.47
C ASP A 38 -9.92 14.46 -2.83
N GLY A 39 -10.56 15.55 -3.33
CA GLY A 39 -11.83 16.04 -2.83
C GLY A 39 -12.96 15.01 -2.94
N GLY A 40 -14.05 15.25 -2.21
CA GLY A 40 -15.20 14.34 -2.16
C GLY A 40 -14.90 13.01 -1.43
N THR A 41 -13.88 12.99 -0.56
CA THR A 41 -13.47 11.83 0.23
C THR A 41 -13.34 12.16 1.71
N SER A 42 -13.66 11.22 2.57
CA SER A 42 -13.57 11.37 4.03
C SER A 42 -12.87 10.18 4.68
N LYS A 43 -12.11 10.43 5.75
CA LYS A 43 -11.73 9.40 6.71
C LYS A 43 -12.95 9.14 7.60
N VAL A 44 -13.66 8.06 7.35
CA VAL A 44 -14.92 7.70 8.03
C VAL A 44 -14.71 6.78 9.23
N GLY A 45 -13.49 6.25 9.38
CA GLY A 45 -13.03 5.50 10.55
C GLY A 45 -11.60 5.89 10.85
N ASP A 46 -11.29 6.22 12.10
CA ASP A 46 -9.96 6.66 12.54
C ASP A 46 -9.52 5.87 13.78
N GLY A 47 -8.43 5.13 13.65
CA GLY A 47 -7.82 4.38 14.75
C GLY A 47 -8.72 3.30 15.35
N ILE A 48 -9.56 2.66 14.53
CA ILE A 48 -10.48 1.60 14.97
C ILE A 48 -9.69 0.34 15.33
N ALA A 49 -9.84 -0.16 16.55
CA ALA A 49 -9.18 -1.39 16.97
C ALA A 49 -9.81 -2.61 16.28
N TYR A 50 -8.98 -3.46 15.68
CA TYR A 50 -9.38 -4.76 15.14
C TYR A 50 -8.94 -5.92 16.02
N ALA A 51 -8.06 -5.67 16.97
CA ALA A 51 -7.62 -6.58 18.03
C ALA A 51 -7.05 -5.77 19.20
N ASP A 52 -6.70 -6.44 20.29
CA ASP A 52 -5.99 -5.83 21.42
C ASP A 52 -4.55 -5.48 21.04
N GLY A 53 -4.09 -4.29 21.40
CA GLY A 53 -2.72 -3.83 21.16
C GLY A 53 -2.64 -2.43 20.56
N VAL A 54 -1.43 -1.87 20.58
CA VAL A 54 -1.17 -0.50 20.09
C VAL A 54 -1.21 -0.46 18.56
N ARG A 55 -0.62 -1.45 17.90
CA ARG A 55 -0.50 -1.54 16.44
C ARG A 55 -1.55 -2.45 15.78
N THR A 56 -2.72 -2.59 16.40
CA THR A 56 -3.84 -3.37 15.92
C THR A 56 -5.05 -2.48 15.62
N LYS A 57 -4.78 -1.38 14.93
CA LYS A 57 -5.78 -0.35 14.55
C LYS A 57 -5.83 -0.20 13.05
N LEU A 58 -6.95 0.28 12.55
CA LEU A 58 -7.16 0.59 11.14
C LEU A 58 -7.89 1.92 10.95
N ASP A 59 -7.69 2.50 9.78
CA ASP A 59 -8.42 3.66 9.28
C ASP A 59 -9.27 3.24 8.08
N VAL A 60 -10.42 3.91 7.93
CA VAL A 60 -11.33 3.68 6.80
C VAL A 60 -11.57 4.98 6.07
N TYR A 61 -11.36 4.98 4.75
CA TYR A 61 -11.59 6.10 3.85
C TYR A 61 -12.71 5.73 2.87
N ALA A 62 -13.59 6.67 2.59
CA ALA A 62 -14.73 6.45 1.70
C ALA A 62 -15.07 7.70 0.89
N PRO A 63 -15.75 7.55 -0.26
CA PRO A 63 -16.41 8.68 -0.93
C PRO A 63 -17.42 9.35 0.01
N GLU A 64 -17.53 10.67 -0.05
CA GLU A 64 -18.54 11.43 0.72
C GLU A 64 -19.93 11.16 0.16
N GLU A 65 -20.06 11.13 -1.16
CA GLU A 65 -21.30 10.72 -1.81
C GLU A 65 -21.40 9.19 -1.82
N ARG A 66 -22.36 8.67 -1.07
CA ARG A 66 -22.59 7.24 -0.93
C ARG A 66 -23.83 6.84 -1.72
N GLY A 67 -23.61 5.98 -2.71
CA GLY A 67 -24.68 5.32 -3.48
C GLY A 67 -24.85 3.86 -3.05
N ALA A 68 -24.76 2.94 -4.00
CA ALA A 68 -24.69 1.50 -3.74
C ALA A 68 -23.43 1.14 -2.93
N PRO A 69 -23.39 0.01 -2.20
CA PRO A 69 -22.19 -0.44 -1.51
C PRO A 69 -20.98 -0.46 -2.43
N ALA A 70 -19.88 0.15 -2.01
CA ALA A 70 -18.66 0.33 -2.79
C ALA A 70 -17.74 -0.89 -2.71
N PRO A 71 -16.92 -1.17 -3.74
CA PRO A 71 -15.87 -2.17 -3.63
C PRO A 71 -14.86 -1.75 -2.56
N VAL A 72 -14.23 -2.74 -1.92
CA VAL A 72 -13.31 -2.53 -0.80
C VAL A 72 -11.87 -2.79 -1.26
N VAL A 73 -10.98 -1.86 -0.98
CA VAL A 73 -9.52 -2.10 -1.08
C VAL A 73 -8.94 -2.16 0.32
N PHE A 74 -8.33 -3.28 0.68
CA PHE A 74 -7.50 -3.39 1.86
C PHE A 74 -6.05 -3.14 1.45
N PHE A 75 -5.53 -1.97 1.84
CA PHE A 75 -4.17 -1.55 1.51
C PHE A 75 -3.22 -1.79 2.68
N ILE A 76 -2.07 -2.40 2.41
CA ILE A 76 -1.02 -2.69 3.39
C ILE A 76 0.22 -1.87 3.02
N TYR A 77 0.68 -1.05 3.96
CA TYR A 77 1.84 -0.19 3.76
C TYR A 77 3.17 -0.93 3.88
N GLY A 78 4.22 -0.32 3.33
CA GLY A 78 5.60 -0.80 3.38
C GLY A 78 6.33 -0.42 4.67
N GLY A 79 7.65 -0.64 4.69
CA GLY A 79 8.51 -0.27 5.81
C GLY A 79 9.38 -1.42 6.32
N GLY A 80 9.65 -2.45 5.47
CA GLY A 80 10.58 -3.55 5.80
C GLY A 80 10.17 -4.35 7.04
N TRP A 81 8.88 -4.39 7.37
CA TRP A 81 8.32 -5.05 8.58
C TRP A 81 8.87 -4.50 9.91
N SER A 82 9.61 -3.40 9.89
CA SER A 82 10.23 -2.79 11.08
C SER A 82 9.81 -1.34 11.32
N ARG A 83 9.10 -0.71 10.39
CA ARG A 83 8.66 0.69 10.45
C ARG A 83 7.39 0.92 9.65
N GLY A 84 6.87 2.16 9.70
CA GLY A 84 5.65 2.58 9.04
C GLY A 84 4.43 2.55 9.95
N GLU A 85 3.44 3.32 9.60
CA GLU A 85 2.12 3.33 10.24
C GLU A 85 1.03 3.74 9.25
N ARG A 86 -0.24 3.37 9.56
CA ARG A 86 -1.39 3.62 8.69
C ARG A 86 -1.59 5.10 8.36
N GLY A 87 -1.30 6.00 9.32
CA GLY A 87 -1.46 7.45 9.15
C GLY A 87 -0.56 8.04 8.08
N GLU A 88 0.60 7.45 7.82
CA GLU A 88 1.53 7.88 6.77
C GLU A 88 0.97 7.69 5.36
N TYR A 89 -0.06 6.86 5.19
CA TYR A 89 -0.65 6.48 3.91
C TYR A 89 -2.07 7.01 3.69
N GLU A 90 -2.48 8.06 4.43
CA GLU A 90 -3.78 8.73 4.21
C GLU A 90 -3.98 9.12 2.75
N PHE A 91 -2.93 9.61 2.06
CA PHE A 91 -2.99 9.98 0.65
C PHE A 91 -3.40 8.80 -0.26
N VAL A 92 -2.98 7.57 0.05
CA VAL A 92 -3.42 6.35 -0.67
C VAL A 92 -4.89 6.07 -0.40
N GLY A 93 -5.29 6.17 0.87
CA GLY A 93 -6.67 5.96 1.29
C GLY A 93 -7.65 6.89 0.56
N ARG A 94 -7.32 8.19 0.53
CA ARG A 94 -8.12 9.20 -0.17
C ARG A 94 -8.06 9.04 -1.70
N ALA A 95 -6.89 8.72 -2.26
CA ALA A 95 -6.75 8.48 -3.68
C ALA A 95 -7.68 7.36 -4.18
N LEU A 96 -7.72 6.23 -3.49
CA LEU A 96 -8.62 5.13 -3.84
C LEU A 96 -10.10 5.48 -3.56
N ALA A 97 -10.36 6.20 -2.47
CA ALA A 97 -11.72 6.68 -2.18
C ALA A 97 -12.25 7.65 -3.25
N SER A 98 -11.40 8.53 -3.80
CA SER A 98 -11.76 9.41 -4.92
C SER A 98 -12.12 8.64 -6.20
N ARG A 99 -11.74 7.37 -6.28
CA ARG A 99 -12.08 6.44 -7.35
C ARG A 99 -13.27 5.54 -7.03
N GLY A 100 -13.99 5.82 -5.94
CA GLY A 100 -15.23 5.12 -5.58
C GLY A 100 -15.04 3.87 -4.73
N PHE A 101 -13.85 3.63 -4.15
CA PHE A 101 -13.61 2.52 -3.24
C PHE A 101 -13.83 2.92 -1.78
N VAL A 102 -14.23 1.97 -0.96
CA VAL A 102 -13.98 2.05 0.48
C VAL A 102 -12.60 1.45 0.73
N THR A 103 -11.69 2.25 1.29
CA THR A 103 -10.30 1.83 1.49
C THR A 103 -10.02 1.64 2.97
N VAL A 104 -9.45 0.51 3.33
CA VAL A 104 -9.01 0.20 4.70
C VAL A 104 -7.49 0.14 4.72
N ILE A 105 -6.88 0.87 5.66
CA ILE A 105 -5.43 0.81 5.90
C ILE A 105 -5.24 0.40 7.36
N ALA A 106 -4.58 -0.74 7.58
CA ALA A 106 -4.38 -1.29 8.92
C ALA A 106 -2.91 -1.24 9.33
N ASP A 107 -2.66 -0.90 10.59
CA ASP A 107 -1.40 -1.19 11.22
C ASP A 107 -1.22 -2.70 11.39
N TYR A 108 0.01 -3.13 11.49
CA TYR A 108 0.39 -4.48 11.88
C TYR A 108 1.61 -4.40 12.82
N ARG A 109 1.80 -5.39 13.65
CA ARG A 109 2.95 -5.44 14.56
C ARG A 109 4.25 -5.58 13.77
N LEU A 110 5.30 -4.97 14.26
CA LEU A 110 6.58 -4.82 13.58
C LEU A 110 7.70 -5.52 14.35
N TYR A 111 8.78 -5.84 13.67
CA TYR A 111 10.05 -6.18 14.31
C TYR A 111 10.56 -4.96 15.10
N PRO A 112 11.14 -5.11 16.32
CA PRO A 112 11.50 -6.38 16.98
C PRO A 112 10.38 -7.02 17.82
N GLU A 113 9.19 -6.41 17.94
CA GLU A 113 8.07 -6.93 18.73
C GLU A 113 7.64 -8.31 18.22
N VAL A 114 7.54 -8.44 16.89
CA VAL A 114 7.16 -9.67 16.22
C VAL A 114 8.08 -10.03 15.06
N ARG A 115 7.94 -11.24 14.55
CA ARG A 115 8.60 -11.79 13.36
C ARG A 115 7.60 -12.50 12.48
N TYR A 116 8.07 -13.04 11.34
CA TYR A 116 7.28 -13.94 10.53
C TYR A 116 6.81 -15.15 11.38
N PRO A 117 5.51 -15.49 11.35
CA PRO A 117 4.44 -14.96 10.50
C PRO A 117 3.51 -13.92 11.16
N ASP A 118 3.73 -13.46 12.39
CA ASP A 118 2.77 -12.72 13.22
C ASP A 118 2.13 -11.51 12.51
N PHE A 119 2.89 -10.76 11.71
CA PHE A 119 2.35 -9.61 10.96
C PHE A 119 1.36 -10.03 9.85
N LEU A 120 1.45 -11.28 9.35
CA LEU A 120 0.45 -11.85 8.44
C LEU A 120 -0.83 -12.23 9.19
N GLU A 121 -0.70 -12.75 10.41
CA GLU A 121 -1.83 -13.00 11.29
C GLU A 121 -2.58 -11.70 11.63
N ASP A 122 -1.85 -10.62 11.87
CA ASP A 122 -2.46 -9.30 12.10
C ASP A 122 -3.24 -8.85 10.85
N GLY A 123 -2.70 -9.06 9.65
CA GLY A 123 -3.40 -8.83 8.39
C GLY A 123 -4.70 -9.64 8.29
N ALA A 124 -4.67 -10.91 8.67
CA ALA A 124 -5.85 -11.78 8.67
C ALA A 124 -6.90 -11.33 9.71
N ARG A 125 -6.48 -10.91 10.91
CA ARG A 125 -7.39 -10.33 11.93
C ARG A 125 -8.04 -9.04 11.43
N ALA A 126 -7.27 -8.16 10.78
CA ALA A 126 -7.82 -6.94 10.20
C ALA A 126 -8.81 -7.26 9.06
N LEU A 127 -8.53 -8.26 8.21
CA LEU A 127 -9.48 -8.74 7.20
C LEU A 127 -10.74 -9.34 7.83
N ARG A 128 -10.64 -10.00 8.98
CA ARG A 128 -11.80 -10.45 9.72
C ARG A 128 -12.67 -9.27 10.17
N TRP A 129 -12.03 -8.22 10.70
CA TRP A 129 -12.76 -7.00 11.05
C TRP A 129 -13.47 -6.40 9.83
N VAL A 130 -12.78 -6.33 8.67
CA VAL A 130 -13.39 -5.86 7.40
C VAL A 130 -14.61 -6.68 7.05
N GLN A 131 -14.53 -8.00 7.10
CA GLN A 131 -15.66 -8.89 6.81
C GLN A 131 -16.87 -8.58 7.67
N ASP A 132 -16.68 -8.34 8.96
CA ASP A 132 -17.75 -8.17 9.92
C ASP A 132 -18.33 -6.75 9.93
N ASN A 133 -17.56 -5.72 9.51
CA ASN A 133 -17.90 -4.33 9.81
C ASN A 133 -17.96 -3.41 8.59
N ILE A 134 -17.32 -3.73 7.46
CA ILE A 134 -17.09 -2.76 6.38
C ILE A 134 -18.39 -2.26 5.73
N ALA A 135 -19.48 -3.05 5.82
CA ALA A 135 -20.80 -2.64 5.35
C ALA A 135 -21.31 -1.39 6.07
N ASN A 136 -20.96 -1.20 7.36
CA ASN A 136 -21.32 -0.01 8.13
C ASN A 136 -20.64 1.26 7.62
N TYR A 137 -19.56 1.09 6.87
CA TYR A 137 -18.77 2.17 6.26
C TYR A 137 -19.07 2.34 4.76
N GLY A 138 -20.06 1.62 4.24
CA GLY A 138 -20.52 1.69 2.85
C GLY A 138 -19.76 0.75 1.90
N GLY A 139 -18.91 -0.16 2.42
CA GLY A 139 -18.20 -1.16 1.64
C GLY A 139 -19.00 -2.44 1.41
N ASP A 140 -18.75 -3.13 0.32
CA ASP A 140 -19.28 -4.45 0.01
C ASP A 140 -18.26 -5.54 0.35
N PRO A 141 -18.48 -6.35 1.39
CA PRO A 141 -17.53 -7.39 1.78
C PRO A 141 -17.35 -8.49 0.73
N ASN A 142 -18.25 -8.59 -0.26
CA ASN A 142 -18.13 -9.54 -1.35
C ASN A 142 -17.27 -9.02 -2.52
N ARG A 143 -16.83 -7.76 -2.46
CA ARG A 143 -16.00 -7.13 -3.49
C ARG A 143 -14.70 -6.61 -2.87
N LEU A 144 -13.89 -7.55 -2.35
CA LEU A 144 -12.60 -7.27 -1.71
C LEU A 144 -11.46 -7.37 -2.70
N PHE A 145 -10.63 -6.35 -2.71
CA PHE A 145 -9.34 -6.27 -3.39
C PHE A 145 -8.24 -6.04 -2.35
N LEU A 146 -7.08 -6.65 -2.55
CA LEU A 146 -5.91 -6.35 -1.74
C LEU A 146 -4.95 -5.46 -2.52
N ALA A 147 -4.31 -4.54 -1.83
CA ALA A 147 -3.22 -3.77 -2.39
C ALA A 147 -2.11 -3.55 -1.36
N GLY A 148 -0.90 -3.28 -1.83
CA GLY A 148 0.19 -2.97 -0.92
C GLY A 148 1.44 -2.49 -1.64
N HIS A 149 2.36 -1.95 -0.85
CA HIS A 149 3.65 -1.46 -1.32
C HIS A 149 4.79 -2.11 -0.54
N SER A 150 5.89 -2.52 -1.21
CA SER A 150 7.09 -3.06 -0.57
C SER A 150 6.77 -4.25 0.35
N ALA A 151 7.15 -4.23 1.63
CA ALA A 151 6.76 -5.23 2.63
C ALA A 151 5.24 -5.44 2.70
N GLY A 152 4.43 -4.38 2.49
CA GLY A 152 2.98 -4.49 2.44
C GLY A 152 2.48 -5.19 1.17
N ALA A 153 3.18 -5.06 0.05
CA ALA A 153 2.89 -5.83 -1.16
C ALA A 153 3.13 -7.33 -0.94
N TYR A 154 4.22 -7.68 -0.26
CA TYR A 154 4.45 -9.04 0.21
C TYR A 154 3.30 -9.53 1.08
N ASN A 155 2.91 -8.74 2.10
CA ASN A 155 1.84 -9.12 3.02
C ASN A 155 0.51 -9.34 2.26
N ALA A 156 0.15 -8.47 1.32
CA ALA A 156 -1.06 -8.59 0.50
C ALA A 156 -1.05 -9.86 -0.36
N VAL A 157 0.10 -10.15 -0.99
CA VAL A 157 0.29 -11.34 -1.80
C VAL A 157 0.24 -12.61 -0.95
N MET A 158 0.86 -12.63 0.24
CA MET A 158 0.80 -13.76 1.16
C MET A 158 -0.61 -14.03 1.65
N GLN A 159 -1.39 -13.00 1.98
CA GLN A 159 -2.82 -13.15 2.30
C GLN A 159 -3.62 -13.80 1.16
N ALA A 160 -3.24 -13.54 -0.07
CA ALA A 160 -3.93 -14.10 -1.24
C ALA A 160 -3.50 -15.54 -1.55
N LEU A 161 -2.20 -15.86 -1.42
CA LEU A 161 -1.64 -17.14 -1.82
C LEU A 161 -1.70 -18.22 -0.72
N ASP A 162 -1.62 -17.81 0.56
CA ASP A 162 -1.74 -18.75 1.67
C ASP A 162 -3.09 -18.54 2.39
N PRO A 163 -4.11 -19.33 2.06
CA PRO A 163 -5.42 -19.20 2.68
C PRO A 163 -5.43 -19.63 4.16
N ALA A 164 -4.40 -20.31 4.67
CA ALA A 164 -4.36 -20.79 6.04
C ALA A 164 -4.44 -19.62 7.04
N PHE A 165 -3.73 -18.51 6.78
CA PHE A 165 -3.80 -17.31 7.62
C PHE A 165 -5.22 -16.79 7.76
N ARG A 166 -5.96 -16.67 6.66
CA ARG A 166 -7.33 -16.18 6.67
C ARG A 166 -8.30 -17.17 7.29
N ALA A 167 -8.12 -18.46 7.03
CA ALA A 167 -8.97 -19.53 7.56
C ALA A 167 -8.88 -19.61 9.09
N GLU A 168 -7.71 -19.41 9.68
CA GLU A 168 -7.49 -19.40 11.12
C GLU A 168 -8.38 -18.37 11.83
N TYR A 169 -8.59 -17.21 11.20
CA TYR A 169 -9.44 -16.13 11.74
C TYR A 169 -10.87 -16.13 11.17
N GLY A 170 -11.26 -17.18 10.45
CA GLY A 170 -12.62 -17.33 9.91
C GLY A 170 -12.96 -16.32 8.81
N VAL A 171 -11.95 -15.84 8.07
CA VAL A 171 -12.15 -14.96 6.91
C VAL A 171 -12.58 -15.79 5.72
N THR A 172 -13.80 -15.53 5.22
CA THR A 172 -14.40 -16.23 4.08
C THR A 172 -14.62 -15.33 2.87
N MET A 173 -14.38 -14.03 3.02
CA MET A 173 -14.48 -13.07 1.91
C MET A 173 -13.62 -13.50 0.72
N PRO A 174 -14.15 -13.46 -0.52
CA PRO A 174 -13.33 -13.70 -1.70
C PRO A 174 -12.37 -12.54 -1.92
N ILE A 175 -11.13 -12.82 -2.26
CA ILE A 175 -10.18 -11.83 -2.80
C ILE A 175 -10.31 -11.85 -4.31
N LEU A 176 -10.85 -10.79 -4.90
CA LEU A 176 -11.15 -10.74 -6.33
C LEU A 176 -9.90 -10.47 -7.17
N ALA A 177 -8.98 -9.64 -6.68
CA ALA A 177 -7.68 -9.41 -7.29
C ALA A 177 -6.71 -8.75 -6.28
N VAL A 178 -5.42 -8.74 -6.63
CA VAL A 178 -4.34 -8.13 -5.84
C VAL A 178 -3.56 -7.13 -6.68
N ALA A 179 -3.25 -5.96 -6.13
CA ALA A 179 -2.32 -5.00 -6.72
C ALA A 179 -1.10 -4.81 -5.81
N ALA A 180 0.07 -5.17 -6.30
CA ALA A 180 1.29 -5.19 -5.52
C ALA A 180 2.37 -4.30 -6.16
N LEU A 181 2.78 -3.25 -5.42
CA LEU A 181 3.75 -2.25 -5.86
C LEU A 181 5.12 -2.53 -5.21
N SER A 182 6.15 -2.70 -6.02
CA SER A 182 7.55 -2.87 -5.58
C SER A 182 7.74 -3.95 -4.51
N GLY A 183 7.05 -5.09 -4.62
CA GLY A 183 7.03 -6.14 -3.61
C GLY A 183 8.15 -7.17 -3.76
N PRO A 184 8.71 -7.68 -2.64
CA PRO A 184 9.64 -8.80 -2.65
C PRO A 184 8.86 -10.12 -2.67
N TYR A 185 9.15 -11.00 -3.65
CA TYR A 185 8.44 -12.26 -3.86
C TYR A 185 9.35 -13.48 -3.91
N ASP A 186 10.68 -13.25 -4.13
CA ASP A 186 11.74 -14.26 -4.24
C ASP A 186 13.04 -13.67 -3.70
N PHE A 187 13.22 -13.71 -2.37
CA PHE A 187 14.33 -13.07 -1.67
C PHE A 187 15.08 -14.02 -0.70
N TYR A 188 14.92 -15.32 -0.86
CA TYR A 188 15.74 -16.31 -0.19
C TYR A 188 16.86 -16.79 -1.13
N PRO A 189 18.12 -16.92 -0.63
CA PRO A 189 18.58 -16.76 0.75
C PRO A 189 18.53 -15.30 1.22
N PHE A 190 18.28 -15.10 2.53
CA PHE A 190 18.18 -13.78 3.15
C PHE A 190 19.56 -13.10 3.20
N GLU A 191 19.82 -12.19 2.27
CA GLU A 191 21.12 -11.53 2.11
C GLU A 191 21.32 -10.41 3.15
N TYR A 192 20.25 -9.69 3.51
CA TYR A 192 20.27 -8.54 4.41
C TYR A 192 19.94 -8.91 5.85
N ASN A 193 20.62 -8.28 6.83
CA ASN A 193 20.45 -8.53 8.26
C ASN A 193 19.01 -8.30 8.70
N GLU A 194 18.40 -7.20 8.27
CA GLU A 194 17.02 -6.84 8.64
C GLU A 194 16.02 -7.93 8.20
N VAL A 195 16.21 -8.47 7.00
CA VAL A 195 15.38 -9.57 6.49
C VAL A 195 15.63 -10.85 7.27
N ARG A 196 16.90 -11.15 7.63
CA ARG A 196 17.23 -12.31 8.49
C ARG A 196 16.63 -12.19 9.87
N ASP A 197 16.60 -10.99 10.44
CA ASP A 197 16.02 -10.75 11.76
C ASP A 197 14.52 -11.01 11.78
N VAL A 198 13.83 -10.67 10.69
CA VAL A 198 12.38 -10.87 10.53
C VAL A 198 12.02 -12.32 10.16
N PHE A 199 12.75 -12.93 9.22
CA PHE A 199 12.38 -14.23 8.62
C PHE A 199 13.28 -15.40 9.01
N GLY A 200 14.47 -15.14 9.56
CA GLY A 200 15.50 -16.15 9.74
C GLY A 200 15.14 -17.27 10.73
N GLN A 201 14.11 -17.08 11.56
CA GLN A 201 13.61 -18.08 12.49
C GLN A 201 12.47 -18.93 11.92
N ALA A 202 12.02 -18.66 10.68
CA ALA A 202 10.97 -19.44 10.04
C ALA A 202 11.43 -20.91 9.87
N PRO A 203 10.65 -21.90 10.35
CA PRO A 203 11.02 -23.31 10.24
C PRO A 203 11.21 -23.79 8.79
N ASN A 204 10.51 -23.13 7.86
CA ASN A 204 10.60 -23.37 6.43
C ASN A 204 10.85 -22.05 5.69
N PRO A 205 12.10 -21.59 5.51
CA PRO A 205 12.39 -20.34 4.82
C PRO A 205 11.88 -20.28 3.36
N GLN A 206 11.84 -21.42 2.68
CA GLN A 206 11.28 -21.49 1.33
C GLN A 206 9.77 -21.24 1.30
N GLY A 207 9.06 -21.66 2.35
CA GLY A 207 7.62 -21.41 2.52
C GLY A 207 7.29 -19.96 2.85
N THR A 208 8.27 -19.13 3.19
CA THR A 208 8.05 -17.68 3.38
C THR A 208 8.04 -16.91 2.05
N GLN A 209 8.39 -17.56 0.94
CA GLN A 209 8.55 -16.91 -0.35
C GLN A 209 7.28 -17.03 -1.20
N PRO A 210 6.60 -15.93 -1.53
CA PRO A 210 5.37 -15.94 -2.34
C PRO A 210 5.49 -16.76 -3.62
N ILE A 211 6.64 -16.71 -4.29
CA ILE A 211 6.90 -17.43 -5.53
C ILE A 211 6.72 -18.96 -5.41
N ASN A 212 6.90 -19.50 -4.20
CA ASN A 212 6.78 -20.93 -3.92
C ASN A 212 5.34 -21.37 -3.56
N LEU A 213 4.43 -20.42 -3.32
CA LEU A 213 3.05 -20.68 -2.89
C LEU A 213 2.02 -20.56 -4.02
N ILE A 214 2.46 -20.26 -5.24
CA ILE A 214 1.57 -20.03 -6.37
C ILE A 214 0.86 -21.32 -6.75
N THR A 215 -0.48 -21.28 -6.74
CA THR A 215 -1.37 -22.31 -7.28
C THR A 215 -2.19 -21.75 -8.44
N ALA A 216 -2.94 -22.60 -9.15
CA ALA A 216 -3.82 -22.16 -10.22
C ALA A 216 -5.05 -21.37 -9.72
N GLU A 217 -5.35 -21.50 -8.41
CA GLU A 217 -6.45 -20.82 -7.73
C GLU A 217 -6.07 -19.41 -7.23
N ALA A 218 -4.82 -19.00 -7.43
CA ALA A 218 -4.38 -17.64 -7.05
C ALA A 218 -5.22 -16.58 -7.78
N PRO A 219 -5.64 -15.50 -7.10
CA PRO A 219 -6.42 -14.46 -7.75
C PRO A 219 -5.58 -13.70 -8.79
N PRO A 220 -6.23 -13.02 -9.75
CA PRO A 220 -5.56 -12.11 -10.67
C PRO A 220 -4.67 -11.10 -9.96
N MET A 221 -3.50 -10.80 -10.55
CA MET A 221 -2.52 -9.89 -9.94
C MET A 221 -2.07 -8.78 -10.87
N TYR A 222 -2.05 -7.56 -10.36
CA TYR A 222 -1.36 -6.41 -10.93
C TYR A 222 -0.04 -6.21 -10.18
N LEU A 223 1.07 -6.31 -10.89
CA LEU A 223 2.41 -6.17 -10.32
C LEU A 223 3.10 -4.98 -10.96
N ALA A 224 3.49 -3.99 -10.18
CA ALA A 224 4.16 -2.81 -10.68
C ALA A 224 5.43 -2.50 -9.90
N THR A 225 6.45 -1.98 -10.58
CA THR A 225 7.73 -1.59 -9.97
C THR A 225 8.44 -0.54 -10.81
N GLY A 226 9.33 0.24 -10.18
CA GLY A 226 10.26 1.09 -10.88
C GLY A 226 11.44 0.28 -11.45
N THR A 227 11.91 0.61 -12.65
CA THR A 227 13.01 -0.14 -13.30
C THR A 227 14.38 0.09 -12.66
N THR A 228 14.51 1.15 -11.85
CA THR A 228 15.73 1.49 -11.11
C THR A 228 15.59 1.29 -9.61
N ASP A 229 14.63 0.47 -9.16
CA ASP A 229 14.42 0.16 -7.75
C ASP A 229 15.67 -0.51 -7.14
N PRO A 230 16.38 0.15 -6.21
CA PRO A 230 17.61 -0.39 -5.62
C PRO A 230 17.33 -1.32 -4.44
N ILE A 231 16.10 -1.31 -3.89
CA ILE A 231 15.71 -2.03 -2.67
C ILE A 231 15.10 -3.38 -3.02
N VAL A 232 14.06 -3.34 -3.86
CA VAL A 232 13.43 -4.56 -4.40
C VAL A 232 13.66 -4.58 -5.90
N ARG A 233 14.73 -5.26 -6.29
CA ARG A 233 15.15 -5.32 -7.71
C ARG A 233 14.00 -5.80 -8.59
N VAL A 234 13.91 -5.24 -9.79
CA VAL A 234 12.88 -5.52 -10.80
C VAL A 234 12.70 -7.01 -11.07
N GLN A 235 13.76 -7.80 -10.95
CA GLN A 235 13.75 -9.26 -11.11
C GLN A 235 12.78 -9.99 -10.16
N ASN A 236 12.46 -9.41 -8.99
CA ASN A 236 11.42 -9.95 -8.10
C ASN A 236 10.06 -9.97 -8.82
N THR A 237 9.69 -8.86 -9.43
CA THR A 237 8.44 -8.74 -10.19
C THR A 237 8.45 -9.62 -11.45
N GLU A 238 9.56 -9.64 -12.19
CA GLU A 238 9.69 -10.44 -13.42
C GLU A 238 9.51 -11.94 -13.16
N ARG A 239 10.30 -12.51 -12.23
CA ARG A 239 10.24 -13.95 -11.90
C ARG A 239 8.88 -14.35 -11.33
N PHE A 240 8.33 -13.50 -10.46
CA PHE A 240 7.03 -13.78 -9.86
C PHE A 240 5.91 -13.77 -10.91
N ALA A 241 5.90 -12.78 -11.81
CA ALA A 241 4.96 -12.69 -12.91
C ALA A 241 5.08 -13.88 -13.88
N GLU A 242 6.30 -14.27 -14.22
CA GLU A 242 6.56 -15.46 -15.05
C GLU A 242 5.97 -16.73 -14.39
N ARG A 243 6.23 -16.90 -13.10
CA ARG A 243 5.76 -18.06 -12.35
C ARG A 243 4.24 -18.11 -12.22
N LEU A 244 3.58 -16.95 -12.01
CA LEU A 244 2.12 -16.85 -12.01
C LEU A 244 1.53 -17.25 -13.37
N ARG A 245 2.07 -16.68 -14.47
CA ARG A 245 1.64 -17.02 -15.84
C ARG A 245 1.80 -18.52 -16.16
N ALA A 246 2.91 -19.13 -15.72
CA ALA A 246 3.15 -20.55 -15.88
C ALA A 246 2.14 -21.43 -15.13
N ARG A 247 1.43 -20.88 -14.14
CA ARG A 247 0.33 -21.54 -13.41
C ARG A 247 -1.06 -21.16 -13.92
N GLY A 248 -1.14 -20.41 -15.02
CA GLY A 248 -2.41 -19.98 -15.62
C GLY A 248 -3.09 -18.81 -14.90
N VAL A 249 -2.40 -18.16 -13.94
CA VAL A 249 -2.94 -17.00 -13.23
C VAL A 249 -2.88 -15.76 -14.12
N TRP A 250 -3.93 -14.96 -14.11
CA TRP A 250 -3.95 -13.68 -14.84
C TRP A 250 -3.03 -12.67 -14.16
N VAL A 251 -2.05 -12.16 -14.92
CA VAL A 251 -1.06 -11.19 -14.42
C VAL A 251 -0.91 -10.03 -15.40
N THR A 252 -1.10 -8.82 -14.90
CA THR A 252 -0.67 -7.58 -15.55
C THR A 252 0.59 -7.09 -14.88
N THR A 253 1.63 -6.77 -15.66
CA THR A 253 2.87 -6.17 -15.15
C THR A 253 3.03 -4.77 -15.68
N GLN A 254 3.48 -3.84 -14.83
CA GLN A 254 3.82 -2.49 -15.21
C GLN A 254 5.22 -2.14 -14.70
N TYR A 255 6.07 -1.71 -15.62
CA TYR A 255 7.44 -1.29 -15.32
C TYR A 255 7.57 0.20 -15.59
N TYR A 256 7.77 0.99 -14.53
CA TYR A 256 7.90 2.45 -14.64
C TYR A 256 9.36 2.81 -14.84
N GLU A 257 9.68 3.22 -16.07
CA GLU A 257 11.06 3.44 -16.51
C GLU A 257 11.72 4.59 -15.76
N GLY A 258 12.93 4.34 -15.21
CA GLY A 258 13.74 5.33 -14.50
C GLY A 258 13.25 5.69 -13.10
N PHE A 259 12.20 5.02 -12.59
CA PHE A 259 11.70 5.23 -11.22
C PHE A 259 12.24 4.18 -10.25
N GLY A 260 12.39 4.57 -8.98
CA GLY A 260 12.88 3.72 -7.90
C GLY A 260 11.77 3.06 -7.08
N HIS A 261 12.07 2.84 -5.79
CA HIS A 261 11.22 2.04 -4.89
C HIS A 261 9.94 2.74 -4.44
N MET A 262 10.08 4.01 -4.04
CA MET A 262 8.98 4.75 -3.41
C MET A 262 8.04 5.43 -4.41
N GLU A 263 8.54 5.77 -5.60
CA GLU A 263 7.79 6.56 -6.56
C GLU A 263 6.47 5.91 -6.98
N PRO A 264 6.35 4.58 -7.18
CA PRO A 264 5.06 3.98 -7.54
C PRO A 264 3.97 4.23 -6.50
N VAL A 265 4.26 4.14 -5.19
CA VAL A 265 3.25 4.42 -4.18
C VAL A 265 3.00 5.92 -4.02
N LEU A 266 4.04 6.76 -4.11
CA LEU A 266 3.90 8.20 -4.01
C LEU A 266 3.06 8.79 -5.16
N ALA A 267 3.17 8.20 -6.37
CA ALA A 267 2.38 8.61 -7.53
C ALA A 267 0.88 8.28 -7.42
N MET A 268 0.45 7.54 -6.41
CA MET A 268 -0.98 7.43 -6.11
C MET A 268 -1.56 8.73 -5.56
N GLY A 269 -0.75 9.54 -4.86
CA GLY A 269 -1.16 10.83 -4.31
C GLY A 269 -1.38 11.89 -5.39
N ALA A 270 -2.32 12.81 -5.16
CA ALA A 270 -2.75 13.83 -6.12
C ALA A 270 -1.59 14.68 -6.67
N MET A 271 -0.63 15.06 -5.83
CA MET A 271 0.53 15.87 -6.24
C MET A 271 1.50 15.18 -7.21
N TRP A 272 1.53 13.82 -7.21
CA TRP A 272 2.53 13.06 -7.95
C TRP A 272 1.93 12.23 -9.09
N ARG A 273 0.62 12.11 -9.14
CA ARG A 273 -0.16 11.30 -10.08
C ARG A 273 0.13 11.61 -11.55
N TRP A 274 0.51 12.86 -11.83
CA TRP A 274 0.91 13.29 -13.17
C TRP A 274 2.21 12.63 -13.67
N ARG A 275 3.04 12.08 -12.78
CA ARG A 275 4.32 11.44 -13.14
C ARG A 275 4.14 10.01 -13.63
N MET A 276 3.19 9.29 -13.05
CA MET A 276 2.91 7.89 -13.37
C MET A 276 1.44 7.58 -13.15
N PRO A 277 0.78 6.85 -14.06
CA PRO A 277 -0.64 6.53 -13.95
C PRO A 277 -0.94 5.36 -13.00
N VAL A 278 -0.17 5.19 -11.92
CA VAL A 278 -0.25 4.02 -11.02
C VAL A 278 -1.65 3.81 -10.48
N LEU A 279 -2.31 4.89 -10.03
CA LEU A 279 -3.67 4.81 -9.50
C LEU A 279 -4.67 4.36 -10.58
N ASP A 280 -4.58 4.94 -11.77
CA ASP A 280 -5.53 4.65 -12.86
C ASP A 280 -5.27 3.25 -13.43
N ASP A 281 -4.02 2.81 -13.53
CA ASP A 281 -3.64 1.45 -13.93
C ASP A 281 -4.19 0.41 -12.95
N MET A 282 -4.00 0.64 -11.63
CA MET A 282 -4.50 -0.24 -10.57
C MET A 282 -6.03 -0.30 -10.57
N VAL A 283 -6.70 0.84 -10.64
CA VAL A 283 -8.16 0.92 -10.66
C VAL A 283 -8.72 0.28 -11.92
N GLY A 284 -8.14 0.56 -13.08
CA GLY A 284 -8.52 -0.08 -14.35
C GLY A 284 -8.33 -1.61 -14.31
N PHE A 285 -7.33 -2.10 -13.59
CA PHE A 285 -7.16 -3.53 -13.35
C PHE A 285 -8.29 -4.08 -12.48
N PHE A 286 -8.58 -3.45 -11.34
CA PHE A 286 -9.65 -3.91 -10.45
C PHE A 286 -11.04 -3.91 -11.10
N GLN A 287 -11.31 -2.96 -12.00
CA GLN A 287 -12.55 -2.92 -12.77
C GLN A 287 -12.79 -4.18 -13.60
N ARG A 288 -11.75 -4.75 -14.19
CA ARG A 288 -11.83 -6.00 -14.98
C ARG A 288 -12.28 -7.19 -14.13
N PHE A 289 -12.05 -7.14 -12.82
CA PHE A 289 -12.37 -8.20 -11.87
C PHE A 289 -13.53 -7.86 -10.94
N GLY A 290 -14.45 -7.00 -11.39
CA GLY A 290 -15.73 -6.77 -10.74
C GLY A 290 -15.75 -5.68 -9.68
N ALA A 291 -14.79 -4.74 -9.69
CA ALA A 291 -14.84 -3.60 -8.76
C ALA A 291 -16.13 -2.79 -8.94
N PHE A 292 -16.57 -2.60 -10.19
CA PHE A 292 -17.80 -1.87 -10.49
C PHE A 292 -18.69 -2.69 -11.45
N PRO A 293 -20.03 -2.51 -11.37
CA PRO A 293 -20.94 -3.15 -12.31
C PRO A 293 -20.61 -2.81 -13.75
N SER A 294 -20.77 -3.78 -14.67
CA SER A 294 -20.57 -3.57 -16.10
C SER A 294 -21.50 -2.45 -16.61
N GLY A 295 -20.93 -1.45 -17.28
CA GLY A 295 -21.70 -0.32 -17.85
C GLY A 295 -21.83 0.90 -16.93
N VAL A 296 -21.35 0.86 -15.71
CA VAL A 296 -21.14 2.07 -14.93
C VAL A 296 -19.80 2.67 -15.39
N PRO A 297 -19.80 3.87 -16.02
CA PRO A 297 -18.55 4.51 -16.35
C PRO A 297 -17.78 4.73 -15.03
N TYR A 298 -16.58 4.23 -14.98
CA TYR A 298 -15.60 4.75 -14.03
C TYR A 298 -15.64 6.27 -14.17
N LEU A 299 -15.90 6.97 -13.08
CA LEU A 299 -15.65 8.41 -13.01
C LEU A 299 -14.14 8.59 -13.16
N ALA A 300 -13.67 8.47 -14.40
CA ALA A 300 -12.41 9.07 -14.77
C ALA A 300 -12.61 10.54 -14.48
N VAL A 301 -12.21 10.98 -13.30
CA VAL A 301 -11.88 12.39 -13.14
C VAL A 301 -10.81 12.58 -14.22
N ALA A 302 -11.21 13.29 -15.29
CA ALA A 302 -10.27 13.64 -16.35
C ALA A 302 -9.01 14.14 -15.63
N PRO A 303 -7.81 13.66 -15.96
CA PRO A 303 -6.62 14.21 -15.35
C PRO A 303 -6.75 15.72 -15.51
N GLU A 304 -6.86 16.45 -14.40
CA GLU A 304 -6.70 17.90 -14.45
C GLU A 304 -5.41 18.12 -15.22
N GLU A 305 -5.49 18.92 -16.30
CA GLU A 305 -4.28 19.24 -17.05
C GLU A 305 -3.22 19.63 -16.04
N PRO A 306 -2.03 19.02 -16.08
CA PRO A 306 -1.02 19.27 -15.09
C PRO A 306 -0.79 20.78 -15.05
N GLN A 307 -1.23 21.42 -13.96
CA GLN A 307 -0.78 22.78 -13.70
C GLN A 307 0.73 22.67 -13.62
N MET A 308 1.41 23.10 -14.67
CA MET A 308 2.86 23.15 -14.72
C MET A 308 3.34 23.86 -13.47
N LEU A 309 3.72 23.06 -12.46
CA LEU A 309 4.46 23.63 -11.34
C LEU A 309 5.77 24.16 -11.93
N PRO A 310 6.15 25.41 -11.62
CA PRO A 310 7.37 26.00 -12.16
C PRO A 310 8.58 25.13 -11.79
N ASP A 311 9.67 25.24 -12.56
CA ASP A 311 10.95 24.48 -12.52
C ASP A 311 11.66 24.32 -11.14
N SER A 312 10.94 24.44 -10.04
CA SER A 312 11.43 24.29 -8.65
C SER A 312 11.34 22.85 -8.11
N VAL A 313 11.43 21.84 -8.98
CA VAL A 313 11.28 20.41 -8.59
C VAL A 313 12.56 19.82 -7.96
N ALA A 314 13.67 20.57 -7.95
CA ALA A 314 14.92 20.12 -7.32
C ALA A 314 14.79 19.69 -5.82
N PRO A 315 13.96 20.36 -4.98
CA PRO A 315 13.77 19.90 -3.60
C PRO A 315 13.07 18.56 -3.47
N ILE A 316 12.24 18.20 -4.43
CA ILE A 316 11.42 17.00 -4.40
C ILE A 316 12.23 15.77 -4.83
N ALA A 317 13.08 15.89 -5.84
CA ALA A 317 14.02 14.84 -6.22
C ALA A 317 14.97 14.51 -5.06
N GLN A 318 15.33 15.51 -4.25
CA GLN A 318 16.13 15.32 -3.04
C GLN A 318 15.35 14.56 -1.97
N ILE A 319 14.09 14.91 -1.71
CA ILE A 319 13.23 14.20 -0.74
C ILE A 319 13.05 12.73 -1.16
N VAL A 320 12.81 12.46 -2.45
CA VAL A 320 12.71 11.09 -2.97
C VAL A 320 14.03 10.34 -2.84
N SER A 321 15.15 11.01 -3.09
CA SER A 321 16.48 10.42 -2.89
C SER A 321 16.75 10.10 -1.43
N GLU A 322 16.37 11.00 -0.52
CA GLU A 322 16.47 10.78 0.93
C GLU A 322 15.54 9.66 1.40
N LEU A 323 14.31 9.57 0.87
CA LEU A 323 13.39 8.46 1.11
C LEU A 323 14.00 7.14 0.64
N ASN A 324 14.50 7.08 -0.58
CA ASN A 324 15.14 5.87 -1.09
C ASN A 324 16.40 5.49 -0.28
N ALA A 325 17.16 6.49 0.21
CA ALA A 325 18.32 6.26 1.07
C ALA A 325 17.96 5.73 2.47
N MET A 326 16.83 6.16 3.03
CA MET A 326 16.36 5.65 4.34
C MET A 326 15.89 4.21 4.30
N PHE A 327 15.53 3.69 3.12
CA PHE A 327 15.16 2.30 2.92
C PHE A 327 16.31 1.43 2.41
N GLN A 328 17.53 2.02 2.23
CA GLN A 328 18.72 1.23 1.92
C GLN A 328 19.05 0.30 3.09
N PRO A 329 19.47 -0.94 2.83
CA PRO A 329 20.01 -1.81 3.87
C PRO A 329 21.19 -1.07 4.54
N ILE A 330 21.16 -1.00 5.86
CA ILE A 330 22.33 -0.55 6.63
C ILE A 330 23.37 -1.65 6.46
N GLU A 331 24.53 -1.31 5.85
CA GLU A 331 25.65 -2.22 5.64
C GLU A 331 26.15 -2.85 6.96
#